data_d57b93881dceed6ab74f59ecc61d0884
#
_entry.id   d57b93881dceed6ab74f59ecc61d0884
#
_cell.length_a   1.000
_cell.length_b   1.000
_cell.length_c   1.000
_cell.angle_alpha   90.00
_cell.angle_beta   90.00
_cell.angle_gamma   90.00
#
_symmetry.space_group_name_H-M   'P 1'
#
loop_
_entity.id
_entity.type
_entity.pdbx_description
1 polymer ?
#
loop_
_entity_poly.entity_id
_entity_poly.type
_entity_poly.pdbx_seq_one_letter_code
_entity_poly.pdbx_strand_id
1 'polypeptide(L)'
;MEFNHTREPWNKGKLIGQKPPLKPRDIWALRIHLQKEHQARDLALFNLAIDSKLHGCDLVNLQVRDVTHGIQILPRAVVVQGKTQRPVQFELTEPTRSAVSAWIDKASLKPENYLFPNRLVKSPHVSTRQFARIVHHWVAAIGLDSAAYCTHTLRRNQWDGPGER
;
A
#
# COMPACT_ATOMS: atom_id res chain seq x y z
N MET A 1 37.55 39.30 16.74
CA MET A 1 37.32 37.87 16.88
C MET A 1 35.96 37.56 16.26
N GLU A 2 35.98 37.04 15.05
CA GLU A 2 34.74 36.58 14.41
C GLU A 2 34.52 35.16 14.83
N PHE A 3 33.50 34.93 15.67
CA PHE A 3 33.00 33.60 15.95
C PHE A 3 32.16 33.16 14.75
N ASN A 4 32.78 32.44 13.86
CA ASN A 4 32.09 31.80 12.76
C ASN A 4 31.28 30.61 13.34
N HIS A 5 30.08 30.92 13.85
CA HIS A 5 29.10 29.90 14.20
C HIS A 5 28.55 29.33 12.89
N THR A 6 29.28 28.38 12.30
CA THR A 6 28.68 27.50 11.30
C THR A 6 27.57 26.73 12.00
N ARG A 7 26.33 27.22 11.86
CA ARG A 7 25.15 26.49 12.28
C ARG A 7 25.15 25.16 11.54
N GLU A 8 25.32 24.07 12.27
CA GLU A 8 25.13 22.76 11.66
C GLU A 8 23.71 22.71 11.03
N PRO A 9 23.59 22.22 9.79
CA PRO A 9 22.29 22.06 9.16
C PRO A 9 21.40 21.19 10.06
N TRP A 10 20.17 21.65 10.30
CA TRP A 10 19.16 20.94 11.10
C TRP A 10 18.89 19.51 10.60
N ASN A 11 19.30 19.22 9.38
CA ASN A 11 19.09 17.96 8.66
C ASN A 11 20.38 17.10 8.56
N LYS A 12 21.44 17.46 9.27
CA LYS A 12 22.70 16.68 9.28
C LYS A 12 22.40 15.23 9.72
N GLY A 13 22.73 14.27 8.86
CA GLY A 13 22.50 12.85 9.09
C GLY A 13 21.06 12.38 8.83
N LYS A 14 20.16 13.26 8.38
CA LYS A 14 18.79 12.88 7.98
C LYS A 14 18.70 12.68 6.47
N LEU A 15 17.98 11.63 6.06
CA LEU A 15 17.63 11.42 4.66
C LEU A 15 16.74 12.57 4.19
N ILE A 16 17.29 13.41 3.30
CA ILE A 16 16.57 14.50 2.65
C ILE A 16 16.23 14.07 1.22
N GLY A 17 15.02 14.38 0.78
CA GLY A 17 14.54 14.08 -0.55
C GLY A 17 13.62 12.87 -0.61
N GLN A 18 13.57 12.19 -1.76
CA GLN A 18 12.71 11.03 -1.95
C GLN A 18 13.14 9.86 -1.07
N LYS A 19 12.16 9.29 -0.37
CA LYS A 19 12.39 8.07 0.39
C LYS A 19 12.67 6.89 -0.54
N PRO A 20 13.54 5.93 -0.13
CA PRO A 20 13.92 4.82 -1.02
C PRO A 20 12.72 3.93 -1.34
N PRO A 21 12.70 3.28 -2.53
CA PRO A 21 11.72 2.26 -2.84
C PRO A 21 11.98 1.00 -2.03
N LEU A 22 10.94 0.18 -1.83
CA LEU A 22 11.11 -1.17 -1.32
C LEU A 22 11.84 -2.04 -2.35
N LYS A 23 12.83 -2.77 -1.89
CA LYS A 23 13.53 -3.76 -2.71
C LYS A 23 12.70 -5.03 -2.86
N PRO A 24 12.90 -5.84 -3.91
CA PRO A 24 12.18 -7.11 -4.08
C PRO A 24 12.25 -8.02 -2.86
N ARG A 25 13.41 -8.11 -2.19
CA ARG A 25 13.57 -8.90 -0.96
C ARG A 25 12.69 -8.40 0.19
N ASP A 26 12.49 -7.09 0.29
CA ASP A 26 11.65 -6.48 1.33
C ASP A 26 10.17 -6.76 1.06
N ILE A 27 9.75 -6.73 -0.20
CA ILE A 27 8.40 -7.11 -0.63
C ILE A 27 8.12 -8.57 -0.27
N TRP A 28 9.05 -9.48 -0.55
CA TRP A 28 8.95 -10.88 -0.17
C TRP A 28 8.85 -11.07 1.35
N ALA A 29 9.71 -10.40 2.10
CA ALA A 29 9.71 -10.48 3.56
C ALA A 29 8.38 -10.01 4.16
N LEU A 30 7.83 -8.91 3.65
CA LEU A 30 6.52 -8.40 4.08
C LEU A 30 5.38 -9.37 3.76
N ARG A 31 5.35 -9.93 2.56
CA ARG A 31 4.34 -10.93 2.18
C ARG A 31 4.37 -12.15 3.10
N ILE A 32 5.54 -12.70 3.34
CA ILE A 32 5.71 -13.87 4.22
C ILE A 32 5.27 -13.51 5.64
N HIS A 33 5.67 -12.36 6.15
CA HIS A 33 5.28 -11.90 7.49
C HIS A 33 3.76 -11.80 7.63
N LEU A 34 3.10 -11.13 6.69
CA LEU A 34 1.65 -10.93 6.72
C LEU A 34 0.87 -12.25 6.55
N GLN A 35 1.39 -13.19 5.77
CA GLN A 35 0.81 -14.52 5.63
C GLN A 35 0.91 -15.33 6.93
N LYS A 36 2.06 -15.30 7.58
CA LYS A 36 2.29 -16.03 8.86
C LYS A 36 1.41 -15.50 9.98
N GLU A 37 1.24 -14.20 10.05
CA GLU A 37 0.41 -13.54 11.06
C GLU A 37 -1.09 -13.61 10.75
N HIS A 38 -1.49 -14.28 9.67
CA HIS A 38 -2.88 -14.40 9.23
C HIS A 38 -3.60 -13.06 9.08
N GLN A 39 -2.89 -12.03 8.67
CA GLN A 39 -3.42 -10.68 8.48
C GLN A 39 -3.99 -10.51 7.07
N ALA A 40 -5.17 -11.08 6.83
CA ALA A 40 -5.78 -11.12 5.50
C ALA A 40 -6.04 -9.73 4.92
N ARG A 41 -6.52 -8.78 5.73
CA ARG A 41 -6.73 -7.38 5.31
C ARG A 41 -5.42 -6.74 4.87
N ASP A 42 -4.41 -6.83 5.71
CA ASP A 42 -3.13 -6.18 5.49
C ASP A 42 -2.39 -6.78 4.30
N LEU A 43 -2.48 -8.10 4.10
CA LEU A 43 -1.91 -8.76 2.93
C LEU A 43 -2.58 -8.29 1.64
N ALA A 44 -3.90 -8.20 1.61
CA ALA A 44 -4.65 -7.67 0.47
C ALA A 44 -4.29 -6.22 0.18
N LEU A 45 -4.24 -5.39 1.21
CA LEU A 45 -3.88 -3.96 1.11
C LEU A 45 -2.45 -3.78 0.59
N PHE A 46 -1.51 -4.53 1.13
CA PHE A 46 -0.11 -4.48 0.71
C PHE A 46 0.07 -4.93 -0.75
N ASN A 47 -0.49 -6.07 -1.12
CA ASN A 47 -0.38 -6.58 -2.48
C ASN A 47 -1.04 -5.64 -3.50
N LEU A 48 -2.20 -5.07 -3.18
CA LEU A 48 -2.82 -4.06 -4.03
C LEU A 48 -1.99 -2.78 -4.16
N ALA A 49 -1.39 -2.32 -3.07
CA ALA A 49 -0.52 -1.15 -3.10
C ALA A 49 0.68 -1.37 -4.03
N ILE A 50 1.28 -2.56 -4.01
CA ILE A 50 2.40 -2.92 -4.87
C ILE A 50 1.98 -3.00 -6.35
N ASP A 51 0.90 -3.71 -6.65
CA ASP A 51 0.47 -3.94 -8.03
C ASP A 51 -0.11 -2.69 -8.69
N SER A 52 -0.95 -1.95 -7.96
CA SER A 52 -1.68 -0.82 -8.54
C SER A 52 -0.83 0.44 -8.67
N LYS A 53 0.15 0.62 -7.81
CA LYS A 53 0.92 1.87 -7.67
C LYS A 53 0.03 3.11 -7.46
N LEU A 54 -1.18 2.91 -6.94
CA LEU A 54 -2.12 4.00 -6.63
C LEU A 54 -1.61 4.86 -5.47
N HIS A 55 -2.03 6.12 -5.47
CA HIS A 55 -1.90 6.96 -4.29
C HIS A 55 -2.68 6.38 -3.12
N GLY A 56 -2.21 6.62 -1.89
CA GLY A 56 -2.88 6.11 -0.70
C GLY A 56 -4.36 6.50 -0.63
N CYS A 57 -4.72 7.72 -1.02
CA CYS A 57 -6.11 8.19 -1.04
C CYS A 57 -7.00 7.39 -2.02
N ASP A 58 -6.47 7.02 -3.18
CA ASP A 58 -7.22 6.23 -4.16
C ASP A 58 -7.30 4.75 -3.73
N LEU A 59 -6.23 4.23 -3.15
CA LEU A 59 -6.18 2.85 -2.67
C LEU A 59 -7.19 2.59 -1.55
N VAL A 60 -7.24 3.45 -0.54
CA VAL A 60 -8.17 3.28 0.59
C VAL A 60 -9.63 3.55 0.22
N ASN A 61 -9.85 4.25 -0.88
CA ASN A 61 -11.18 4.57 -1.40
C ASN A 61 -11.75 3.48 -2.34
N LEU A 62 -11.00 2.41 -2.60
CA LEU A 62 -11.47 1.31 -3.44
C LEU A 62 -12.71 0.65 -2.84
N GLN A 63 -13.69 0.39 -3.71
CA GLN A 63 -14.83 -0.47 -3.41
C GLN A 63 -14.59 -1.88 -3.96
N VAL A 64 -15.26 -2.86 -3.39
CA VAL A 64 -15.15 -4.25 -3.85
C VAL A 64 -15.44 -4.37 -5.35
N ARG A 65 -16.48 -3.69 -5.84
CA ARG A 65 -16.86 -3.68 -7.27
C ARG A 65 -15.78 -3.12 -8.20
N ASP A 66 -14.83 -2.32 -7.70
CA ASP A 66 -13.76 -1.77 -8.54
C ASP A 66 -12.76 -2.85 -8.97
N VAL A 67 -12.65 -3.93 -8.21
CA VAL A 67 -11.70 -5.02 -8.44
C VAL A 67 -12.37 -6.38 -8.68
N THR A 68 -13.70 -6.43 -8.76
CA THR A 68 -14.46 -7.67 -8.93
C THR A 68 -15.45 -7.59 -10.09
N HIS A 69 -15.76 -8.76 -10.63
CA HIS A 69 -16.92 -8.98 -11.50
C HIS A 69 -17.64 -10.24 -11.02
N GLY A 70 -18.83 -10.05 -10.44
CA GLY A 70 -19.49 -11.12 -9.71
C GLY A 70 -18.66 -11.58 -8.51
N ILE A 71 -18.37 -12.87 -8.43
CA ILE A 71 -17.53 -13.47 -7.37
C ILE A 71 -16.03 -13.52 -7.74
N GLN A 72 -15.68 -13.13 -8.96
CA GLN A 72 -14.33 -13.22 -9.45
C GLN A 72 -13.57 -11.91 -9.26
N ILE A 73 -12.31 -12.01 -8.86
CA ILE A 73 -11.41 -10.87 -8.85
C ILE A 73 -10.91 -10.64 -10.28
N LEU A 74 -10.97 -9.38 -10.72
CA LEU A 74 -10.52 -9.01 -12.05
C LEU A 74 -9.01 -9.14 -12.18
N PRO A 75 -8.49 -9.63 -13.32
CA PRO A 75 -7.04 -9.59 -13.59
C PRO A 75 -6.53 -8.17 -13.87
N ARG A 76 -7.42 -7.28 -14.31
CA ARG A 76 -7.16 -5.86 -14.54
C ARG A 76 -8.29 -5.03 -13.98
N ALA A 77 -7.94 -3.92 -13.37
CA ALA A 77 -8.90 -2.95 -12.87
C ALA A 77 -8.61 -1.56 -13.44
N VAL A 78 -9.66 -0.75 -13.57
CA VAL A 78 -9.58 0.66 -13.96
C VAL A 78 -10.21 1.49 -12.86
N VAL A 79 -9.45 2.45 -12.35
CA VAL A 79 -9.89 3.34 -11.28
C VAL A 79 -9.64 4.78 -11.68
N VAL A 80 -10.60 5.67 -11.42
CA VAL A 80 -10.45 7.11 -11.65
C VAL A 80 -9.74 7.72 -10.45
N GLN A 81 -8.59 8.35 -10.68
CA GLN A 81 -7.85 9.04 -9.63
C GLN A 81 -8.57 10.30 -9.16
N GLY A 82 -8.62 10.50 -7.84
CA GLY A 82 -9.34 11.62 -7.25
C GLY A 82 -8.81 13.00 -7.63
N LYS A 83 -7.48 13.16 -7.65
CA LYS A 83 -6.85 14.46 -7.93
C LYS A 83 -6.85 14.85 -9.40
N THR A 84 -6.60 13.92 -10.29
CA THR A 84 -6.42 14.18 -11.72
C THR A 84 -7.69 13.90 -12.53
N GLN A 85 -8.66 13.20 -11.97
CA GLN A 85 -9.85 12.69 -12.63
C GLN A 85 -9.53 11.82 -13.88
N ARG A 86 -8.32 11.25 -13.91
CA ARG A 86 -7.86 10.39 -14.99
C ARG A 86 -8.04 8.92 -14.62
N PRO A 87 -8.47 8.07 -15.56
CA PRO A 87 -8.50 6.64 -15.34
C PRO A 87 -7.07 6.09 -15.31
N VAL A 88 -6.82 5.20 -14.35
CA VAL A 88 -5.59 4.43 -14.24
C VAL A 88 -5.95 2.97 -14.32
N GLN A 89 -5.30 2.24 -15.22
CA GLN A 89 -5.42 0.80 -15.36
C GLN A 89 -4.22 0.14 -14.68
N PHE A 90 -4.48 -0.93 -13.95
CA PHE A 90 -3.43 -1.74 -13.35
C PHE A 90 -3.79 -3.21 -13.38
N GLU A 91 -2.78 -4.06 -13.37
CA GLU A 91 -2.92 -5.51 -13.30
C GLU A 91 -2.90 -5.99 -11.86
N LEU A 92 -3.75 -6.96 -11.56
CA LEU A 92 -3.71 -7.69 -10.29
C LEU A 92 -3.06 -9.04 -10.54
N THR A 93 -1.87 -9.24 -9.97
CA THR A 93 -1.17 -10.52 -10.03
C THR A 93 -1.93 -11.60 -9.28
N GLU A 94 -1.61 -12.86 -9.56
CA GLU A 94 -2.28 -13.99 -8.91
C GLU A 94 -2.21 -13.94 -7.38
N PRO A 95 -1.06 -13.66 -6.75
CA PRO A 95 -1.00 -13.51 -5.30
C PRO A 95 -1.92 -12.41 -4.76
N THR A 96 -2.05 -11.32 -5.48
CA THR A 96 -2.94 -10.22 -5.11
C THR A 96 -4.40 -10.62 -5.23
N ARG A 97 -4.78 -11.27 -6.33
CA ARG A 97 -6.16 -11.78 -6.50
C ARG A 97 -6.55 -12.75 -5.39
N SER A 98 -5.65 -13.68 -5.05
CA SER A 98 -5.89 -14.64 -3.96
C SER A 98 -6.05 -13.95 -2.61
N ALA A 99 -5.19 -12.97 -2.31
CA ALA A 99 -5.26 -12.23 -1.05
C ALA A 99 -6.52 -11.38 -0.94
N VAL A 100 -6.92 -10.71 -2.01
CA VAL A 100 -8.14 -9.89 -2.07
C VAL A 100 -9.38 -10.77 -1.93
N SER A 101 -9.43 -11.90 -2.63
CA SER A 101 -10.53 -12.86 -2.53
C SER A 101 -10.68 -13.40 -1.10
N ALA A 102 -9.60 -13.81 -0.47
CA ALA A 102 -9.59 -14.29 0.90
C ALA A 102 -10.06 -13.23 1.89
N TRP A 103 -9.65 -11.99 1.69
CA TRP A 103 -10.08 -10.88 2.53
C TRP A 103 -11.58 -10.58 2.38
N ILE A 104 -12.09 -10.52 1.15
CA ILE A 104 -13.52 -10.29 0.86
C ILE A 104 -14.36 -11.38 1.54
N ASP A 105 -13.97 -12.64 1.42
CA ASP A 105 -14.67 -13.76 2.03
C ASP A 105 -14.64 -13.69 3.55
N LYS A 106 -13.46 -13.43 4.13
CA LYS A 106 -13.28 -13.35 5.58
C LYS A 106 -14.10 -12.21 6.21
N ALA A 107 -14.17 -11.08 5.55
CA ALA A 107 -14.90 -9.90 6.02
C ALA A 107 -16.36 -9.86 5.54
N SER A 108 -16.80 -10.83 4.74
CA SER A 108 -18.14 -10.90 4.15
C SER A 108 -18.54 -9.59 3.43
N LEU A 109 -17.62 -9.06 2.63
CA LEU A 109 -17.81 -7.80 1.92
C LEU A 109 -18.70 -7.99 0.69
N LYS A 110 -19.57 -7.01 0.46
CA LYS A 110 -20.46 -6.94 -0.70
C LYS A 110 -19.88 -5.99 -1.76
N PRO A 111 -20.32 -6.08 -3.04
CA PRO A 111 -19.80 -5.23 -4.10
C PRO A 111 -19.86 -3.72 -3.81
N GLU A 112 -20.88 -3.26 -3.11
CA GLU A 112 -21.07 -1.86 -2.74
C GLU A 112 -20.25 -1.40 -1.54
N ASN A 113 -19.64 -2.33 -0.79
CA ASN A 113 -18.81 -2.00 0.34
C ASN A 113 -17.44 -1.47 -0.09
N TYR A 114 -16.83 -0.64 0.75
CA TYR A 114 -15.40 -0.33 0.63
C TYR A 114 -14.58 -1.60 0.84
N LEU A 115 -13.50 -1.74 0.08
CA LEU A 115 -12.62 -2.91 0.19
C LEU A 115 -11.88 -2.94 1.54
N PHE A 116 -11.55 -1.76 2.07
CA PHE A 116 -10.90 -1.61 3.37
C PHE A 116 -11.77 -0.75 4.30
N PRO A 117 -12.87 -1.33 4.81
CA PRO A 117 -13.76 -0.59 5.69
C PRO A 117 -13.08 -0.27 7.02
N ASN A 118 -13.46 0.86 7.61
CA ASN A 118 -13.02 1.22 8.96
C ASN A 118 -13.91 0.51 9.99
N ARG A 119 -13.30 -0.04 11.02
CA ARG A 119 -14.02 -0.64 12.16
C ARG A 119 -14.58 0.42 13.11
N LEU A 120 -14.05 1.63 13.06
CA LEU A 120 -14.50 2.75 13.87
C LEU A 120 -15.56 3.56 13.11
N VAL A 121 -16.66 3.88 13.77
CA VAL A 121 -17.92 4.40 13.21
C VAL A 121 -17.80 5.76 12.49
N LYS A 122 -16.68 6.47 12.61
CA LYS A 122 -16.54 7.85 12.12
C LYS A 122 -16.07 7.98 10.66
N SER A 123 -15.60 6.92 10.05
CA SER A 123 -15.13 6.93 8.66
C SER A 123 -15.54 5.64 7.96
N PRO A 124 -16.08 5.71 6.74
CA PRO A 124 -16.55 4.52 6.03
C PRO A 124 -15.43 3.57 5.62
N HIS A 125 -14.20 4.07 5.48
CA HIS A 125 -13.03 3.29 5.09
C HIS A 125 -11.79 3.73 5.87
N VAL A 126 -10.73 2.92 5.78
CA VAL A 126 -9.41 3.26 6.32
C VAL A 126 -8.97 4.62 5.77
N SER A 127 -8.58 5.54 6.63
CA SER A 127 -8.06 6.84 6.22
C SER A 127 -6.62 6.73 5.70
N THR A 128 -6.19 7.72 4.92
CA THR A 128 -4.80 7.82 4.47
C THR A 128 -3.81 7.87 5.64
N ARG A 129 -4.22 8.52 6.73
CA ARG A 129 -3.42 8.59 7.96
C ARG A 129 -3.28 7.23 8.65
N GLN A 130 -4.36 6.45 8.70
CA GLN A 130 -4.31 5.07 9.21
C GLN A 130 -3.46 4.20 8.31
N PHE A 131 -3.59 4.33 7.00
CA PHE A 131 -2.77 3.59 6.03
C PHE A 131 -1.27 3.90 6.22
N ALA A 132 -0.91 5.15 6.41
CA ALA A 132 0.47 5.54 6.71
C ALA A 132 1.01 4.84 7.97
N ARG A 133 0.22 4.80 9.04
CA ARG A 133 0.59 4.07 10.27
C ARG A 133 0.75 2.57 10.04
N ILE A 134 -0.13 1.98 9.25
CA ILE A 134 -0.06 0.56 8.88
C ILE A 134 1.25 0.28 8.13
N VAL A 135 1.62 1.12 7.16
CA VAL A 135 2.87 0.98 6.40
C VAL A 135 4.09 1.08 7.33
N HIS A 136 4.11 2.05 8.24
CA HIS A 136 5.19 2.18 9.22
C HIS A 136 5.32 0.93 10.10
N HIS A 137 4.20 0.36 10.50
CA HIS A 137 4.18 -0.89 11.26
C HIS A 137 4.75 -2.07 10.46
N TRP A 138 4.37 -2.19 9.20
CA TRP A 138 4.88 -3.26 8.32
C TRP A 138 6.38 -3.21 8.15
N VAL A 139 6.94 -2.04 7.81
CA VAL A 139 8.38 -1.91 7.57
C VAL A 139 9.19 -2.12 8.85
N ALA A 140 8.68 -1.68 9.99
CA ALA A 140 9.30 -1.96 11.28
C ALA A 140 9.31 -3.45 11.61
N ALA A 141 8.24 -4.18 11.28
CA ALA A 141 8.10 -5.61 11.53
C ALA A 141 9.15 -6.46 10.80
N ILE A 142 9.65 -6.01 9.65
CA ILE A 142 10.73 -6.70 8.91
C ILE A 142 12.11 -6.11 9.20
N GLY A 143 12.25 -5.27 10.21
CA GLY A 143 13.53 -4.74 10.67
C GLY A 143 14.04 -3.52 9.91
N LEU A 144 13.20 -2.88 9.07
CA LEU A 144 13.55 -1.62 8.40
C LEU A 144 13.24 -0.41 9.31
N ASP A 145 13.98 0.68 9.08
CA ASP A 145 13.71 1.94 9.75
C ASP A 145 12.41 2.58 9.22
N SER A 146 11.38 2.59 10.03
CA SER A 146 10.07 3.12 9.65
C SER A 146 10.11 4.61 9.27
N ALA A 147 11.07 5.39 9.80
CA ALA A 147 11.24 6.80 9.45
C ALA A 147 11.72 7.00 8.01
N ALA A 148 12.43 6.00 7.44
CA ALA A 148 12.96 6.05 6.07
C ALA A 148 11.94 5.68 5.00
N TYR A 149 10.78 5.14 5.37
CA TYR A 149 9.76 4.63 4.44
C TYR A 149 8.41 5.29 4.68
N CYS A 150 7.59 5.34 3.63
CA CYS A 150 6.22 5.88 3.68
C CYS A 150 5.34 5.24 2.59
N THR A 151 4.09 5.66 2.50
CA THR A 151 3.16 5.16 1.49
C THR A 151 3.66 5.36 0.05
N HIS A 152 4.37 6.46 -0.24
CA HIS A 152 4.99 6.69 -1.55
C HIS A 152 6.06 5.65 -1.92
N THR A 153 6.69 5.05 -0.92
CA THR A 153 7.67 3.98 -1.12
C THR A 153 7.06 2.76 -1.81
N LEU A 154 5.81 2.43 -1.47
CA LEU A 154 5.08 1.32 -2.09
C LEU A 154 4.78 1.57 -3.56
N ARG A 155 4.53 2.82 -3.95
CA ARG A 155 4.28 3.19 -5.35
C ARG A 155 5.52 3.11 -6.23
N ARG A 156 6.69 3.35 -5.65
CA ARG A 156 7.98 3.36 -6.34
C ARG A 156 8.76 2.06 -6.14
N ASN A 157 8.06 0.97 -5.86
CA ASN A 157 8.69 -0.32 -5.71
C ASN A 157 9.35 -0.78 -7.03
N GLN A 158 10.36 -1.64 -6.92
CA GLN A 158 11.10 -2.20 -8.05
C GLN A 158 10.52 -3.56 -8.51
N TRP A 159 9.27 -3.84 -8.15
CA TRP A 159 8.60 -5.06 -8.54
C TRP A 159 7.97 -4.89 -9.92
N ASP A 160 8.53 -5.56 -10.92
CA ASP A 160 8.07 -5.54 -12.31
C ASP A 160 7.07 -6.66 -12.63
N GLY A 161 6.61 -7.40 -11.62
CA GLY A 161 5.73 -8.54 -11.79
C GLY A 161 6.46 -9.82 -12.27
N PRO A 162 5.82 -10.98 -12.21
CA PRO A 162 6.38 -12.20 -12.81
C PRO A 162 6.22 -12.13 -14.34
N GLY A 163 7.28 -11.80 -15.05
CA GLY A 163 7.40 -12.13 -16.43
C GLY A 163 7.33 -11.05 -17.50
N GLU A 164 8.10 -9.98 -17.38
CA GLU A 164 8.61 -9.31 -18.58
C GLU A 164 10.14 -9.37 -18.55
N ARG A 165 10.65 -10.42 -19.11
CA ARG A 165 12.02 -10.47 -19.61
C ARG A 165 11.99 -10.64 -21.11
#